data_d21eea98d406bccdc6af4614a7cfa78a
#
_entry.id   d21eea98d406bccdc6af4614a7cfa78a
#
_cell.length_a   1.000
_cell.length_b   1.000
_cell.length_c   1.000
_cell.angle_alpha   90.00
_cell.angle_beta   90.00
_cell.angle_gamma   90.00
#
_symmetry.space_group_name_H-M   'P 1'
#
loop_
_entity.id
_entity.type
_entity.pdbx_description
1 polymer ?
#
loop_
_entity_poly.entity_id
_entity_poly.type
_entity_poly.pdbx_seq_one_letter_code
_entity_poly.pdbx_strand_id
1 'polypeptide(L)'
;MNNFLKDVAFVLHNFFNFVTYKNFSIFPYCKLQVPVRTRTATEFWYVKVKLNSNMSRGALRTLLTMFSLLIISSTLIYFGSRGDATTIAKSIKSGVLTADTVDVSFENVGGVLLKRDIEESQIVKKGDVLMVLDDTYTAISIERTKATIEAQKALILSKENEIEIRKANVDLEELTKWKEIEQLKQSLTVSDSAKLLAQKQYKRANSLVNTRSISKSDYDSANSQNIQAGAAKIQALRKLQAAIYGATDEQIEKLKRTGSAKGMTLLSIKNERLEIDNMQNALDNLKSQLKQTEVQLKQEEVNYSRLTLIAPCDGKILKILYQQGELVSPNSSCLTLETDRKYFDIYVSEEQVLKYKKGNKVKVHCVATDEDLTGTVRYATVAPTFADLRMTRERGLGDLTSFQVRIYVDSPEVLTGMTMEVRDE
;
A
#
# COMPACT_ATOMS: atom_id res chain seq x y z
N MET A 1 -16.75 53.33 -19.65
CA MET A 1 -17.26 54.45 -20.49
C MET A 1 -18.56 55.03 -19.98
N ASN A 2 -19.54 54.26 -19.45
CA ASN A 2 -20.82 54.78 -18.94
C ASN A 2 -20.73 55.55 -17.61
N ASN A 3 -19.80 55.28 -16.74
CA ASN A 3 -19.62 55.98 -15.44
C ASN A 3 -18.88 57.32 -15.62
N PHE A 4 -17.91 57.38 -16.54
CA PHE A 4 -17.16 58.62 -16.85
C PHE A 4 -18.07 59.70 -17.41
N LEU A 5 -18.99 59.36 -18.31
CA LEU A 5 -19.97 60.31 -18.83
C LEU A 5 -20.95 60.84 -17.76
N LYS A 6 -21.26 60.00 -16.74
CA LYS A 6 -22.09 60.44 -15.59
C LYS A 6 -21.32 61.39 -14.68
N ASP A 7 -20.03 61.12 -14.41
CA ASP A 7 -19.22 61.97 -13.52
C ASP A 7 -18.88 63.32 -14.18
N VAL A 8 -18.62 63.34 -15.50
CA VAL A 8 -18.46 64.59 -16.26
C VAL A 8 -19.76 65.37 -16.32
N ALA A 9 -20.92 64.72 -16.50
CA ALA A 9 -22.22 65.34 -16.45
C ALA A 9 -22.57 65.90 -15.08
N PHE A 10 -22.17 65.21 -14.00
CA PHE A 10 -22.35 65.65 -12.59
C PHE A 10 -21.48 66.86 -12.27
N VAL A 11 -20.21 66.88 -12.68
CA VAL A 11 -19.29 68.00 -12.51
C VAL A 11 -19.75 69.21 -13.31
N LEU A 12 -20.20 69.03 -14.55
CA LEU A 12 -20.76 70.11 -15.36
C LEU A 12 -22.06 70.64 -14.79
N HIS A 13 -22.95 69.81 -14.24
CA HIS A 13 -24.19 70.21 -13.60
C HIS A 13 -23.92 71.02 -12.33
N ASN A 14 -23.01 70.61 -11.47
CA ASN A 14 -22.63 71.34 -10.27
C ASN A 14 -21.89 72.65 -10.57
N PHE A 15 -21.08 72.67 -11.63
CA PHE A 15 -20.40 73.88 -12.08
C PHE A 15 -21.43 74.91 -12.65
N PHE A 16 -22.38 74.47 -13.43
CA PHE A 16 -23.45 75.36 -13.90
C PHE A 16 -24.34 75.90 -12.76
N ASN A 17 -24.66 75.08 -11.76
CA ASN A 17 -25.36 75.48 -10.56
C ASN A 17 -24.59 76.48 -9.70
N PHE A 18 -23.26 76.32 -9.61
CA PHE A 18 -22.36 77.24 -8.90
C PHE A 18 -22.26 78.59 -9.60
N VAL A 19 -22.28 78.61 -10.93
CA VAL A 19 -22.24 79.83 -11.73
C VAL A 19 -23.57 80.58 -11.66
N THR A 20 -24.69 79.90 -11.52
CA THR A 20 -26.02 80.50 -11.40
C THR A 20 -26.34 81.02 -9.99
N TYR A 21 -25.68 80.49 -8.95
CA TYR A 21 -25.93 80.83 -7.52
C TYR A 21 -25.22 82.15 -7.06
N LYS A 22 -24.21 82.64 -7.80
CA LYS A 22 -23.54 83.88 -7.51
C LYS A 22 -23.95 84.98 -8.47
N ASN A 23 -25.15 85.59 -8.28
CA ASN A 23 -25.59 86.93 -8.77
C ASN A 23 -24.83 87.44 -10.01
N PHE A 24 -24.69 86.67 -11.05
CA PHE A 24 -24.30 87.18 -12.35
C PHE A 24 -25.50 87.03 -13.30
N SER A 25 -26.35 88.04 -13.29
CA SER A 25 -27.49 88.17 -14.17
C SER A 25 -27.07 88.50 -15.61
N ILE A 26 -26.39 87.58 -16.28
CA ILE A 26 -25.95 87.83 -17.69
C ILE A 26 -26.49 86.78 -18.68
N PHE A 27 -27.15 85.74 -18.20
CA PHE A 27 -27.68 84.71 -19.14
C PHE A 27 -29.13 84.33 -18.79
N PRO A 28 -30.10 84.91 -19.45
CA PRO A 28 -31.38 84.29 -19.49
C PRO A 28 -31.37 83.17 -20.56
N TYR A 29 -31.72 81.94 -20.07
CA TYR A 29 -31.96 80.76 -20.91
C TYR A 29 -30.74 79.96 -21.38
N CYS A 30 -30.20 79.16 -20.52
CA CYS A 30 -29.55 77.90 -20.91
C CYS A 30 -30.18 76.73 -20.14
N LYS A 31 -31.14 76.07 -20.73
CA LYS A 31 -31.70 74.81 -20.18
C LYS A 31 -30.86 73.67 -20.80
N LEU A 32 -29.96 73.10 -20.02
CA LEU A 32 -29.28 71.86 -20.39
C LEU A 32 -30.20 70.70 -20.00
N GLN A 33 -30.84 70.05 -20.95
CA GLN A 33 -31.52 68.78 -20.73
C GLN A 33 -30.56 67.64 -21.02
N VAL A 34 -30.20 66.92 -19.99
CA VAL A 34 -29.41 65.69 -20.13
C VAL A 34 -30.34 64.54 -20.39
N PRO A 35 -30.17 63.77 -21.46
CA PRO A 35 -31.03 62.64 -21.73
C PRO A 35 -30.75 61.50 -20.79
N VAL A 36 -31.75 61.11 -20.00
CA VAL A 36 -31.73 59.85 -19.22
C VAL A 36 -32.21 58.74 -20.17
N ARG A 37 -31.36 57.81 -20.42
CA ARG A 37 -31.61 56.66 -21.30
C ARG A 37 -32.62 55.70 -20.68
N THR A 38 -33.87 55.79 -21.07
CA THR A 38 -34.85 54.72 -20.88
C THR A 38 -34.81 53.78 -22.08
N ARG A 39 -35.15 52.53 -21.88
CA ARG A 39 -34.87 51.36 -22.73
C ARG A 39 -35.55 51.30 -24.10
N THR A 40 -36.21 52.35 -24.55
CA THR A 40 -36.90 52.39 -25.85
C THR A 40 -36.82 53.79 -26.45
N ALA A 41 -36.28 53.86 -27.63
CA ALA A 41 -36.20 54.99 -28.59
C ALA A 41 -34.96 55.88 -28.50
N THR A 42 -34.16 55.85 -29.57
CA THR A 42 -33.06 56.76 -29.86
C THR A 42 -33.59 58.03 -30.50
N GLU A 43 -33.75 59.08 -29.70
CA GLU A 43 -33.94 60.43 -30.26
C GLU A 43 -32.65 61.23 -30.03
N PHE A 44 -32.06 61.68 -31.13
CA PHE A 44 -30.92 62.60 -31.15
C PHE A 44 -31.40 64.05 -31.07
N TRP A 45 -31.07 64.69 -29.96
CA TRP A 45 -31.33 66.12 -29.81
C TRP A 45 -30.05 66.93 -30.13
N TYR A 46 -30.18 67.82 -31.11
CA TYR A 46 -29.12 68.79 -31.43
C TYR A 46 -29.28 70.02 -30.53
N VAL A 47 -28.26 70.34 -29.73
CA VAL A 47 -28.18 71.59 -28.98
C VAL A 47 -27.66 72.68 -29.91
N LYS A 48 -28.56 73.57 -30.39
CA LYS A 48 -28.21 74.77 -31.20
C LYS A 48 -27.76 75.88 -30.22
N VAL A 49 -26.46 76.04 -29.99
CA VAL A 49 -25.93 77.18 -29.19
C VAL A 49 -25.92 78.43 -30.09
N LYS A 50 -26.78 79.37 -29.81
CA LYS A 50 -26.79 80.69 -30.48
C LYS A 50 -25.81 81.58 -29.67
N LEU A 51 -24.62 81.78 -30.19
CA LEU A 51 -23.70 82.76 -29.67
C LEU A 51 -24.20 84.17 -29.96
N ASN A 52 -24.42 84.94 -28.89
CA ASN A 52 -24.82 86.35 -29.01
C ASN A 52 -23.56 87.20 -29.28
N SER A 53 -23.60 88.02 -30.30
CA SER A 53 -22.48 88.76 -30.91
C SER A 53 -21.90 89.89 -30.05
N ASN A 54 -22.31 90.07 -28.75
CA ASN A 54 -21.86 91.12 -27.90
C ASN A 54 -21.05 90.67 -26.68
N MET A 55 -20.18 89.65 -26.82
CA MET A 55 -19.29 89.31 -25.76
C MET A 55 -18.09 90.23 -25.71
N SER A 56 -17.76 90.80 -24.53
CA SER A 56 -16.54 91.58 -24.35
C SER A 56 -15.31 90.67 -24.60
N ARG A 57 -14.26 91.22 -25.19
CA ARG A 57 -13.02 90.49 -25.49
C ARG A 57 -12.39 89.82 -24.26
N GLY A 58 -12.71 90.26 -23.04
CA GLY A 58 -12.32 89.64 -21.78
C GLY A 58 -13.05 88.36 -21.46
N ALA A 59 -14.37 88.33 -21.64
CA ALA A 59 -15.21 87.13 -21.40
C ALA A 59 -14.92 85.98 -22.38
N LEU A 60 -14.56 86.30 -23.61
CA LEU A 60 -14.13 85.28 -24.61
C LEU A 60 -12.76 84.67 -24.25
N ARG A 61 -11.83 85.45 -23.72
CA ARG A 61 -10.54 84.95 -23.25
C ARG A 61 -10.65 84.04 -22.04
N THR A 62 -11.51 84.35 -21.07
CA THR A 62 -11.76 83.48 -19.89
C THR A 62 -12.47 82.18 -20.27
N LEU A 63 -13.40 82.23 -21.24
CA LEU A 63 -14.03 81.00 -21.76
C LEU A 63 -13.07 80.11 -22.50
N LEU A 64 -12.18 80.67 -23.31
CA LEU A 64 -11.14 79.91 -24.05
C LEU A 64 -10.08 79.29 -23.07
N THR A 65 -9.69 80.03 -22.03
CA THR A 65 -8.77 79.48 -21.02
C THR A 65 -9.43 78.35 -20.20
N MET A 66 -10.66 78.46 -19.84
CA MET A 66 -11.40 77.39 -19.16
C MET A 66 -11.58 76.15 -20.06
N PHE A 67 -11.85 76.36 -21.34
CA PHE A 67 -12.01 75.26 -22.26
C PHE A 67 -10.68 74.54 -22.55
N SER A 68 -9.56 75.32 -22.65
CA SER A 68 -8.23 74.72 -22.77
C SER A 68 -7.84 73.90 -21.51
N LEU A 69 -8.15 74.39 -20.29
CA LEU A 69 -7.92 73.68 -19.06
C LEU A 69 -8.74 72.39 -18.95
N LEU A 70 -9.99 72.40 -19.45
CA LEU A 70 -10.83 71.22 -19.54
C LEU A 70 -10.30 70.18 -20.50
N ILE A 71 -9.76 70.61 -21.68
CA ILE A 71 -9.13 69.72 -22.66
C ILE A 71 -7.85 69.14 -22.08
N ILE A 72 -7.01 69.94 -21.40
CA ILE A 72 -5.80 69.47 -20.78
C ILE A 72 -6.10 68.49 -19.66
N SER A 73 -7.08 68.77 -18.79
CA SER A 73 -7.55 67.85 -17.74
C SER A 73 -8.08 66.52 -18.29
N SER A 74 -8.87 66.61 -19.36
CA SER A 74 -9.44 65.43 -20.02
C SER A 74 -8.38 64.57 -20.69
N THR A 75 -7.34 65.20 -21.33
CA THR A 75 -6.21 64.47 -21.90
C THR A 75 -5.33 63.85 -20.80
N LEU A 76 -5.05 64.53 -19.72
CA LEU A 76 -4.31 63.98 -18.57
C LEU A 76 -5.01 62.78 -17.93
N ILE A 77 -6.36 62.87 -17.78
CA ILE A 77 -7.18 61.75 -17.27
C ILE A 77 -7.17 60.57 -18.28
N TYR A 78 -7.26 60.86 -19.60
CA TYR A 78 -7.22 59.84 -20.65
C TYR A 78 -5.85 59.13 -20.72
N PHE A 79 -4.75 59.85 -20.59
CA PHE A 79 -3.42 59.26 -20.56
C PHE A 79 -3.11 58.55 -19.21
N GLY A 80 -3.59 59.12 -18.09
CA GLY A 80 -3.43 58.56 -16.75
C GLY A 80 -4.19 57.23 -16.58
N SER A 81 -5.35 57.10 -17.23
CA SER A 81 -6.16 55.86 -17.14
C SER A 81 -5.62 54.71 -17.98
N ARG A 82 -4.72 54.93 -18.91
CA ARG A 82 -4.11 53.88 -19.72
C ARG A 82 -2.95 53.14 -19.08
N GLY A 83 -2.36 53.70 -18.04
CA GLY A 83 -1.23 53.14 -17.30
C GLY A 83 -1.51 52.75 -15.87
N ASP A 84 -2.74 52.40 -15.52
CA ASP A 84 -3.14 52.14 -14.15
C ASP A 84 -2.46 50.84 -13.67
N ALA A 85 -1.54 50.99 -12.73
CA ALA A 85 -0.82 49.87 -12.10
C ALA A 85 -1.76 48.78 -11.58
N THR A 86 -3.02 49.15 -11.24
CA THR A 86 -4.06 48.21 -10.82
C THR A 86 -4.60 47.35 -11.95
N THR A 87 -4.62 47.84 -13.22
CA THR A 87 -5.00 47.05 -14.40
C THR A 87 -3.90 46.08 -14.80
N ILE A 88 -2.63 46.48 -14.66
CA ILE A 88 -1.50 45.61 -14.95
C ILE A 88 -1.40 44.53 -13.88
N ALA A 89 -1.59 44.85 -12.60
CA ALA A 89 -1.62 43.88 -11.51
C ALA A 89 -2.76 42.85 -11.60
N LYS A 90 -3.86 43.19 -12.28
CA LYS A 90 -4.98 42.28 -12.54
C LYS A 90 -4.71 41.28 -13.67
N SER A 91 -3.83 41.58 -14.60
CA SER A 91 -3.50 40.74 -15.76
C SER A 91 -2.37 39.74 -15.49
N ILE A 92 -1.47 40.06 -14.54
CA ILE A 92 -0.32 39.23 -14.20
C ILE A 92 -0.63 38.40 -12.96
N LYS A 93 -0.56 37.08 -13.09
CA LYS A 93 -0.68 36.13 -11.98
C LYS A 93 0.69 35.59 -11.67
N SER A 94 1.18 35.78 -10.48
CA SER A 94 2.50 35.32 -10.05
C SER A 94 2.41 34.27 -8.97
N GLY A 95 3.38 33.36 -8.96
CA GLY A 95 3.60 32.36 -7.95
C GLY A 95 5.08 32.07 -7.76
N VAL A 96 5.44 31.51 -6.64
CA VAL A 96 6.82 31.07 -6.37
C VAL A 96 6.98 29.64 -6.82
N LEU A 97 8.02 29.39 -7.64
CA LEU A 97 8.34 28.04 -8.10
C LEU A 97 8.77 27.17 -6.92
N THR A 98 8.11 26.06 -6.75
CA THR A 98 8.32 25.06 -5.69
C THR A 98 8.52 23.71 -6.38
N ALA A 99 9.13 22.75 -5.71
CA ALA A 99 9.19 21.37 -6.18
C ALA A 99 8.47 20.44 -5.20
N ASP A 100 8.04 19.29 -5.70
CA ASP A 100 7.56 18.21 -4.83
C ASP A 100 8.73 17.73 -3.96
N THR A 101 8.50 17.60 -2.66
CA THR A 101 9.50 17.10 -1.72
C THR A 101 9.11 15.71 -1.24
N VAL A 102 10.10 14.85 -1.03
CA VAL A 102 9.94 13.51 -0.47
C VAL A 102 10.81 13.39 0.77
N ASP A 103 10.18 13.12 1.90
CA ASP A 103 10.90 12.80 3.13
C ASP A 103 11.32 11.33 3.11
N VAL A 104 12.61 11.09 3.22
CA VAL A 104 13.19 9.76 3.18
C VAL A 104 13.57 9.33 4.60
N SER A 105 13.13 8.14 4.99
CA SER A 105 13.33 7.57 6.32
C SER A 105 13.70 6.09 6.24
N PHE A 106 14.34 5.59 7.29
CA PHE A 106 14.53 4.14 7.46
C PHE A 106 13.21 3.48 7.85
N GLU A 107 12.79 2.51 7.08
CA GLU A 107 11.49 1.84 7.26
C GLU A 107 11.58 0.74 8.32
N ASN A 108 10.95 0.95 9.48
CA ASN A 108 10.85 0.00 10.61
C ASN A 108 12.19 -0.42 11.25
N VAL A 109 13.29 0.21 10.89
CA VAL A 109 14.61 -0.04 11.48
C VAL A 109 15.20 1.26 12.02
N GLY A 110 16.04 1.14 13.03
CA GLY A 110 16.76 2.25 13.63
C GLY A 110 18.11 1.76 14.15
N GLY A 111 18.99 2.70 14.46
CA GLY A 111 20.32 2.39 14.92
C GLY A 111 21.25 3.61 14.82
N VAL A 112 22.51 3.41 15.14
CA VAL A 112 23.52 4.47 15.00
C VAL A 112 23.85 4.66 13.52
N LEU A 113 23.85 5.92 13.07
CA LEU A 113 24.24 6.27 11.69
C LEU A 113 25.74 6.05 11.51
N LEU A 114 26.10 4.96 10.84
CA LEU A 114 27.51 4.58 10.62
C LEU A 114 28.16 5.41 9.54
N LYS A 115 27.45 5.65 8.42
CA LYS A 115 27.99 6.29 7.24
C LYS A 115 26.97 7.20 6.58
N ARG A 116 27.45 8.38 6.16
CA ARG A 116 26.70 9.37 5.41
C ARG A 116 27.60 9.96 4.32
N ASP A 117 27.43 9.50 3.09
CA ASP A 117 28.25 9.90 1.93
C ASP A 117 27.57 10.95 1.06
N ILE A 118 26.72 11.77 1.64
CA ILE A 118 25.89 12.75 0.95
C ILE A 118 26.02 14.14 1.57
N GLU A 119 25.83 15.16 0.73
CA GLU A 119 25.84 16.57 1.11
C GLU A 119 24.54 17.27 0.71
N GLU A 120 24.19 18.35 1.41
CA GLU A 120 23.07 19.21 1.00
C GLU A 120 23.35 19.83 -0.36
N SER A 121 22.34 19.95 -1.18
CA SER A 121 22.38 20.39 -2.58
C SER A 121 22.99 19.39 -3.57
N GLN A 122 23.39 18.20 -3.15
CA GLN A 122 23.84 17.13 -4.04
C GLN A 122 22.68 16.55 -4.86
N ILE A 123 22.92 16.28 -6.13
CA ILE A 123 21.98 15.58 -7.01
C ILE A 123 22.20 14.08 -6.86
N VAL A 124 21.12 13.33 -6.62
CA VAL A 124 21.11 11.89 -6.46
C VAL A 124 20.14 11.23 -7.43
N LYS A 125 20.45 10.01 -7.82
CA LYS A 125 19.58 9.18 -8.68
C LYS A 125 18.87 8.12 -7.86
N LYS A 126 17.73 7.68 -8.35
CA LYS A 126 17.01 6.57 -7.77
C LYS A 126 17.91 5.34 -7.61
N GLY A 127 17.97 4.82 -6.38
CA GLY A 127 18.81 3.67 -6.03
C GLY A 127 20.19 4.03 -5.46
N ASP A 128 20.60 5.30 -5.49
CA ASP A 128 21.84 5.73 -4.86
C ASP A 128 21.77 5.52 -3.34
N VAL A 129 22.86 5.06 -2.75
CA VAL A 129 22.98 4.90 -1.29
C VAL A 129 23.16 6.28 -0.66
N LEU A 130 22.27 6.60 0.29
CA LEU A 130 22.26 7.89 0.97
C LEU A 130 22.91 7.80 2.35
N MET A 131 22.46 6.84 3.15
CA MET A 131 22.93 6.65 4.53
C MET A 131 22.97 5.16 4.87
N VAL A 132 23.82 4.79 5.81
CA VAL A 132 23.96 3.41 6.29
C VAL A 132 23.96 3.41 7.82
N LEU A 133 23.06 2.62 8.42
CA LEU A 133 23.07 2.36 9.86
C LEU A 133 24.05 1.24 10.22
N ASP A 134 24.41 1.15 11.49
CA ASP A 134 25.19 0.05 12.03
C ASP A 134 24.39 -1.27 11.91
N ASP A 135 24.94 -2.20 11.18
CA ASP A 135 24.33 -3.49 10.86
C ASP A 135 24.83 -4.64 11.77
N THR A 136 25.79 -4.38 12.64
CA THR A 136 26.48 -5.40 13.44
C THR A 136 25.52 -6.31 14.21
N TYR A 137 24.54 -5.72 14.88
CA TYR A 137 23.56 -6.49 15.66
C TYR A 137 22.66 -7.33 14.76
N THR A 138 22.19 -6.78 13.66
CA THR A 138 21.29 -7.48 12.71
C THR A 138 22.03 -8.60 11.98
N ALA A 139 23.29 -8.38 11.60
CA ALA A 139 24.15 -9.41 11.00
C ALA A 139 24.35 -10.60 11.94
N ILE A 140 24.65 -10.35 13.20
CA ILE A 140 24.79 -11.42 14.24
C ILE A 140 23.45 -12.16 14.43
N SER A 141 22.32 -11.46 14.45
CA SER A 141 21.00 -12.07 14.57
C SER A 141 20.71 -13.02 13.40
N ILE A 142 20.98 -12.59 12.17
CA ILE A 142 20.86 -13.41 10.97
C ILE A 142 21.72 -14.67 11.05
N GLU A 143 22.97 -14.53 11.46
CA GLU A 143 23.89 -15.68 11.61
C GLU A 143 23.39 -16.67 12.66
N ARG A 144 22.91 -16.17 13.80
CA ARG A 144 22.28 -16.99 14.85
C ARG A 144 21.04 -17.73 14.33
N THR A 145 20.18 -17.06 13.62
CA THR A 145 18.95 -17.65 13.06
C THR A 145 19.30 -18.70 12.00
N LYS A 146 20.32 -18.47 11.14
CA LYS A 146 20.84 -19.46 10.20
C LYS A 146 21.38 -20.70 10.91
N ALA A 147 22.18 -20.54 11.95
CA ALA A 147 22.67 -21.67 12.75
C ALA A 147 21.52 -22.47 13.40
N THR A 148 20.46 -21.81 13.85
CA THR A 148 19.26 -22.46 14.37
C THR A 148 18.55 -23.29 13.29
N ILE A 149 18.41 -22.76 12.07
CA ILE A 149 17.83 -23.46 10.93
C ILE A 149 18.65 -24.72 10.60
N GLU A 150 19.98 -24.63 10.59
CA GLU A 150 20.85 -25.80 10.33
C GLU A 150 20.68 -26.87 11.41
N ALA A 151 20.61 -26.47 12.68
CA ALA A 151 20.36 -27.41 13.78
C ALA A 151 18.98 -28.09 13.66
N GLN A 152 17.94 -27.32 13.30
CA GLN A 152 16.60 -27.87 13.05
C GLN A 152 16.57 -28.83 11.85
N LYS A 153 17.26 -28.51 10.76
CA LYS A 153 17.39 -29.40 9.59
C LYS A 153 18.10 -30.72 9.94
N ALA A 154 19.17 -30.66 10.74
CA ALA A 154 19.85 -31.84 11.20
C ALA A 154 18.95 -32.71 12.10
N LEU A 155 18.18 -32.10 13.00
CA LEU A 155 17.19 -32.82 13.83
C LEU A 155 16.10 -33.49 12.99
N ILE A 156 15.55 -32.79 12.00
CA ILE A 156 14.55 -33.34 11.07
C ILE A 156 15.12 -34.56 10.32
N LEU A 157 16.32 -34.46 9.77
CA LEU A 157 16.98 -35.57 9.09
C LEU A 157 17.18 -36.77 10.02
N SER A 158 17.61 -36.52 11.28
CA SER A 158 17.75 -37.59 12.30
C SER A 158 16.41 -38.29 12.56
N LYS A 159 15.30 -37.50 12.66
CA LYS A 159 13.96 -38.06 12.87
C LYS A 159 13.41 -38.79 11.63
N GLU A 160 13.70 -38.33 10.44
CA GLU A 160 13.36 -39.05 9.20
C GLU A 160 14.03 -40.42 9.15
N ASN A 161 15.32 -40.49 9.44
CA ASN A 161 16.05 -41.74 9.51
C ASN A 161 15.52 -42.67 10.61
N GLU A 162 15.19 -42.14 11.80
CA GLU A 162 14.56 -42.91 12.89
C GLU A 162 13.23 -43.55 12.46
N ILE A 163 12.37 -42.79 11.76
CA ILE A 163 11.10 -43.29 11.24
C ILE A 163 11.33 -44.36 10.17
N GLU A 164 12.30 -44.19 9.27
CA GLU A 164 12.62 -45.17 8.24
C GLU A 164 13.10 -46.52 8.85
N ILE A 165 14.02 -46.45 9.84
CA ILE A 165 14.46 -47.62 10.58
C ILE A 165 13.28 -48.28 11.29
N ARG A 166 12.41 -47.50 11.96
CA ARG A 166 11.26 -48.07 12.65
C ARG A 166 10.28 -48.76 11.69
N LYS A 167 9.99 -48.18 10.50
CA LYS A 167 9.20 -48.81 9.44
C LYS A 167 9.79 -50.15 9.00
N ALA A 168 11.08 -50.17 8.72
CA ALA A 168 11.76 -51.41 8.31
C ALA A 168 11.68 -52.48 9.38
N ASN A 169 11.83 -52.09 10.67
CA ASN A 169 11.72 -53.04 11.77
C ASN A 169 10.30 -53.61 11.91
N VAL A 170 9.25 -52.77 11.78
CA VAL A 170 7.86 -53.20 11.88
C VAL A 170 7.53 -54.13 10.70
N ASP A 171 7.99 -53.85 9.48
CA ASP A 171 7.78 -54.70 8.33
C ASP A 171 8.47 -56.08 8.52
N LEU A 172 9.67 -56.12 9.08
CA LEU A 172 10.35 -57.37 9.42
C LEU A 172 9.61 -58.15 10.53
N GLU A 173 9.12 -57.46 11.54
CA GLU A 173 8.34 -58.05 12.61
C GLU A 173 7.04 -58.65 12.08
N GLU A 174 6.33 -57.93 11.19
CA GLU A 174 5.10 -58.41 10.52
C GLU A 174 5.38 -59.74 9.78
N LEU A 175 6.46 -59.80 8.99
CA LEU A 175 6.86 -61.02 8.29
C LEU A 175 7.17 -62.16 9.27
N THR A 176 7.83 -61.86 10.37
CA THR A 176 8.18 -62.83 11.42
C THR A 176 6.91 -63.37 12.10
N LYS A 177 5.95 -62.48 12.44
CA LYS A 177 4.66 -62.85 13.01
C LYS A 177 3.81 -63.75 12.08
N TRP A 178 3.82 -63.47 10.78
CA TRP A 178 3.13 -64.34 9.81
C TRP A 178 3.75 -65.74 9.79
N LYS A 179 5.07 -65.86 9.82
CA LYS A 179 5.77 -67.17 9.93
C LYS A 179 5.48 -67.91 11.23
N GLU A 180 5.44 -67.23 12.35
CA GLU A 180 5.02 -67.78 13.66
C GLU A 180 3.59 -68.31 13.59
N ILE A 181 2.64 -67.57 13.02
CA ILE A 181 1.26 -68.00 12.87
C ILE A 181 1.16 -69.24 11.98
N GLU A 182 1.89 -69.35 10.89
CA GLU A 182 1.97 -70.50 10.02
C GLU A 182 2.49 -71.75 10.78
N GLN A 183 3.53 -71.60 11.64
CA GLN A 183 4.05 -72.66 12.51
C GLN A 183 3.01 -73.08 13.57
N LEU A 184 2.30 -72.14 14.21
CA LEU A 184 1.24 -72.45 15.16
C LEU A 184 0.09 -73.17 14.51
N LYS A 185 -0.27 -72.79 13.26
CA LYS A 185 -1.29 -73.50 12.46
C LYS A 185 -0.86 -74.96 12.18
N GLN A 186 0.41 -75.18 11.82
CA GLN A 186 0.93 -76.55 11.64
C GLN A 186 0.90 -77.34 12.92
N SER A 187 1.32 -76.75 14.06
CA SER A 187 1.28 -77.37 15.38
C SER A 187 -0.15 -77.76 15.77
N LEU A 188 -1.15 -76.87 15.49
CA LEU A 188 -2.57 -77.20 15.71
C LEU A 188 -3.00 -78.40 14.86
N THR A 189 -2.56 -78.46 13.57
CA THR A 189 -2.91 -79.54 12.69
C THR A 189 -2.37 -80.90 13.17
N VAL A 190 -1.12 -80.91 13.67
CA VAL A 190 -0.50 -82.09 14.31
C VAL A 190 -1.27 -82.54 15.55
N SER A 191 -1.56 -81.58 16.47
CA SER A 191 -2.31 -81.83 17.72
C SER A 191 -3.72 -82.33 17.45
N ASP A 192 -4.37 -81.85 16.37
CA ASP A 192 -5.69 -82.30 15.94
C ASP A 192 -5.67 -83.74 15.45
N SER A 193 -4.64 -84.08 14.65
CA SER A 193 -4.42 -85.43 14.15
C SER A 193 -4.13 -86.41 15.33
N ALA A 194 -3.32 -86.02 16.29
CA ALA A 194 -3.04 -86.80 17.47
C ALA A 194 -4.29 -87.03 18.32
N LYS A 195 -5.12 -85.97 18.49
CA LYS A 195 -6.43 -86.11 19.22
C LYS A 195 -7.36 -87.07 18.48
N LEU A 196 -7.44 -86.98 17.17
CA LEU A 196 -8.29 -87.90 16.36
C LEU A 196 -7.83 -89.36 16.52
N LEU A 197 -6.52 -89.63 16.53
CA LEU A 197 -5.96 -90.95 16.71
C LEU A 197 -6.28 -91.47 18.14
N ALA A 198 -5.98 -90.66 19.18
CA ALA A 198 -6.27 -91.02 20.56
C ALA A 198 -7.75 -91.28 20.80
N GLN A 199 -8.62 -90.48 20.18
CA GLN A 199 -10.07 -90.65 20.26
C GLN A 199 -10.54 -91.99 19.61
N LYS A 200 -9.92 -92.35 18.46
CA LYS A 200 -10.22 -93.65 17.81
C LYS A 200 -9.72 -94.82 18.67
N GLN A 201 -8.58 -94.70 19.33
CA GLN A 201 -8.05 -95.72 20.26
C GLN A 201 -8.96 -95.85 21.48
N TYR A 202 -9.36 -94.69 22.10
CA TYR A 202 -10.28 -94.71 23.22
C TYR A 202 -11.62 -95.36 22.85
N LYS A 203 -12.23 -95.01 21.70
CA LYS A 203 -13.47 -95.62 21.23
C LYS A 203 -13.33 -97.16 21.10
N ARG A 204 -12.24 -97.68 20.55
CA ARG A 204 -11.95 -99.13 20.45
C ARG A 204 -11.79 -99.74 21.80
N ALA A 205 -10.96 -99.11 22.70
CA ALA A 205 -10.84 -99.62 24.11
C ALA A 205 -12.14 -99.63 24.84
N ASN A 206 -13.05 -98.62 24.72
CA ASN A 206 -14.33 -98.53 25.31
C ASN A 206 -15.28 -99.69 24.86
N SER A 207 -15.21 -100.01 23.58
CA SER A 207 -15.98 -101.16 23.06
C SER A 207 -15.51 -102.58 23.55
N LEU A 208 -14.18 -102.69 23.68
CA LEU A 208 -13.54 -103.93 24.08
C LEU A 208 -13.58 -104.22 25.60
N VAL A 209 -13.56 -103.14 26.46
CA VAL A 209 -13.70 -103.32 27.91
C VAL A 209 -15.09 -103.81 28.30
N ASN A 210 -16.14 -103.39 27.59
CA ASN A 210 -17.53 -103.89 27.83
C ASN A 210 -17.64 -105.36 27.45
N THR A 211 -16.82 -105.91 26.59
CA THR A 211 -16.79 -107.37 26.21
C THR A 211 -15.70 -108.13 27.03
N ARG A 212 -15.11 -107.53 28.04
CA ARG A 212 -14.00 -108.06 28.86
C ARG A 212 -12.74 -108.53 27.97
N SER A 213 -12.63 -107.96 26.85
CA SER A 213 -11.51 -108.30 25.89
C SER A 213 -10.20 -107.58 26.15
N ILE A 214 -10.17 -106.54 26.98
CA ILE A 214 -9.02 -105.77 27.47
C ILE A 214 -9.07 -105.57 28.95
N SER A 215 -7.89 -105.26 29.53
CA SER A 215 -7.80 -104.91 30.96
C SER A 215 -8.39 -103.47 31.24
N LYS A 216 -8.85 -103.23 32.49
CA LYS A 216 -9.31 -101.96 32.94
C LYS A 216 -8.15 -100.94 32.91
N SER A 217 -6.94 -101.37 33.15
CA SER A 217 -5.69 -100.53 33.06
C SER A 217 -5.46 -100.06 31.66
N ASP A 218 -5.67 -100.88 30.61
CA ASP A 218 -5.54 -100.49 29.21
C ASP A 218 -6.61 -99.49 28.82
N TYR A 219 -7.81 -99.65 29.27
CA TYR A 219 -8.91 -98.69 29.07
C TYR A 219 -8.57 -97.34 29.78
N ASP A 220 -8.13 -97.34 31.02
CA ASP A 220 -7.75 -96.13 31.79
C ASP A 220 -6.56 -95.40 31.10
N SER A 221 -5.61 -96.20 30.59
CA SER A 221 -4.47 -95.62 29.77
C SER A 221 -4.96 -94.96 28.48
N ALA A 222 -5.86 -95.62 27.70
CA ALA A 222 -6.39 -95.06 26.49
C ALA A 222 -7.25 -93.82 26.76
N ASN A 223 -7.99 -93.80 27.87
CA ASN A 223 -8.77 -92.63 28.30
C ASN A 223 -7.85 -91.47 28.69
N SER A 224 -6.82 -91.72 29.46
CA SER A 224 -5.82 -90.71 29.86
C SER A 224 -5.12 -90.11 28.65
N GLN A 225 -4.70 -90.93 27.69
CA GLN A 225 -4.10 -90.46 26.43
C GLN A 225 -5.09 -89.59 25.63
N ASN A 226 -6.38 -89.97 25.55
CA ASN A 226 -7.39 -89.19 24.88
C ASN A 226 -7.63 -87.84 25.55
N ILE A 227 -7.60 -87.74 26.89
CA ILE A 227 -7.72 -86.49 27.66
C ILE A 227 -6.48 -85.63 27.43
N GLN A 228 -5.29 -86.19 27.48
CA GLN A 228 -4.01 -85.49 27.27
C GLN A 228 -3.94 -84.91 25.85
N ALA A 229 -4.29 -85.70 24.82
CA ALA A 229 -4.33 -85.24 23.44
C ALA A 229 -5.40 -84.10 23.23
N GLY A 230 -6.51 -84.21 23.96
CA GLY A 230 -7.55 -83.15 23.96
C GLY A 230 -7.02 -81.81 24.55
N ALA A 231 -6.33 -81.92 25.67
CA ALA A 231 -5.71 -80.74 26.33
C ALA A 231 -4.66 -80.06 25.43
N ALA A 232 -3.81 -80.90 24.78
CA ALA A 232 -2.79 -80.40 23.84
C ALA A 232 -3.37 -79.67 22.66
N LYS A 233 -4.47 -80.22 22.04
CA LYS A 233 -5.23 -79.56 20.97
C LYS A 233 -5.75 -78.17 21.43
N ILE A 234 -6.40 -78.11 22.60
CA ILE A 234 -6.96 -76.86 23.14
C ILE A 234 -5.85 -75.87 23.38
N GLN A 235 -4.70 -76.28 23.90
CA GLN A 235 -3.56 -75.43 24.13
C GLN A 235 -3.00 -74.86 22.78
N ALA A 236 -2.86 -75.71 21.75
CA ALA A 236 -2.43 -75.25 20.42
C ALA A 236 -3.40 -74.28 19.81
N LEU A 237 -4.74 -74.56 19.94
CA LEU A 237 -5.79 -73.66 19.47
C LEU A 237 -5.71 -72.28 20.12
N ARG A 238 -5.59 -72.28 21.48
CA ARG A 238 -5.47 -71.00 22.23
C ARG A 238 -4.25 -70.17 21.83
N LYS A 239 -3.11 -70.84 21.61
CA LYS A 239 -1.89 -70.15 21.12
C LYS A 239 -2.11 -69.52 19.74
N LEU A 240 -2.72 -70.26 18.81
CA LEU A 240 -3.04 -69.75 17.50
C LEU A 240 -4.05 -68.56 17.60
N GLN A 241 -5.12 -68.72 18.40
CA GLN A 241 -6.09 -67.63 18.58
C GLN A 241 -5.46 -66.37 19.14
N ALA A 242 -4.55 -66.46 20.09
CA ALA A 242 -3.80 -65.33 20.63
C ALA A 242 -2.93 -64.65 19.57
N ALA A 243 -2.27 -65.44 18.72
CA ALA A 243 -1.36 -64.94 17.69
C ALA A 243 -2.11 -64.23 16.56
N ILE A 244 -3.32 -64.67 16.19
CA ILE A 244 -4.14 -64.07 15.13
C ILE A 244 -5.07 -62.95 15.59
N TYR A 245 -4.87 -62.46 16.81
CA TYR A 245 -5.72 -61.39 17.36
C TYR A 245 -5.66 -60.10 16.52
N GLY A 246 -6.83 -59.67 16.05
CA GLY A 246 -6.94 -58.50 15.12
C GLY A 246 -7.16 -58.88 13.66
N ALA A 247 -7.06 -60.20 13.33
CA ALA A 247 -7.31 -60.69 11.96
C ALA A 247 -8.84 -60.69 11.68
N THR A 248 -9.20 -60.46 10.41
CA THR A 248 -10.60 -60.54 9.96
C THR A 248 -11.01 -62.00 9.75
N ASP A 249 -12.31 -62.30 9.81
CA ASP A 249 -12.84 -63.63 9.57
C ASP A 249 -12.41 -64.21 8.18
N GLU A 250 -12.39 -63.38 7.15
CA GLU A 250 -11.92 -63.76 5.84
C GLU A 250 -10.45 -64.22 5.82
N GLN A 251 -9.61 -63.50 6.56
CA GLN A 251 -8.17 -63.81 6.72
C GLN A 251 -8.00 -65.14 7.49
N ILE A 252 -8.82 -65.35 8.53
CA ILE A 252 -8.81 -66.61 9.30
C ILE A 252 -9.23 -67.77 8.44
N GLU A 253 -10.27 -67.63 7.62
CA GLU A 253 -10.70 -68.65 6.68
C GLU A 253 -9.64 -68.94 5.58
N LYS A 254 -8.96 -67.90 5.08
CA LYS A 254 -7.82 -68.05 4.19
C LYS A 254 -6.68 -68.84 4.83
N LEU A 255 -6.32 -68.51 6.09
CA LEU A 255 -5.33 -69.29 6.86
C LEU A 255 -5.74 -70.76 7.03
N LYS A 256 -7.00 -71.05 7.35
CA LYS A 256 -7.49 -72.42 7.43
C LYS A 256 -7.35 -73.19 6.12
N ARG A 257 -7.67 -72.54 5.00
CA ARG A 257 -7.69 -73.15 3.67
C ARG A 257 -6.28 -73.30 3.08
N THR A 258 -5.44 -72.26 3.15
CA THR A 258 -4.13 -72.23 2.47
C THR A 258 -2.96 -72.49 3.37
N GLY A 259 -3.15 -72.40 4.70
CA GLY A 259 -2.06 -72.48 5.68
C GLY A 259 -1.15 -71.25 5.71
N SER A 260 -1.40 -70.22 4.90
CA SER A 260 -0.56 -69.00 4.82
C SER A 260 -1.19 -67.87 5.58
N ALA A 261 -0.36 -67.19 6.39
CA ALA A 261 -0.73 -66.01 7.16
C ALA A 261 -0.38 -64.70 6.45
N LYS A 262 0.19 -64.75 5.24
CA LYS A 262 0.63 -63.57 4.51
C LYS A 262 -0.54 -62.59 4.24
N GLY A 263 -0.37 -61.33 4.69
CA GLY A 263 -1.35 -60.28 4.56
C GLY A 263 -2.41 -60.26 5.65
N MET A 264 -2.24 -61.04 6.76
CA MET A 264 -3.11 -60.93 7.94
C MET A 264 -2.83 -59.64 8.70
N THR A 265 -3.93 -58.99 9.10
CA THR A 265 -3.88 -57.80 9.95
C THR A 265 -3.74 -58.21 11.40
N LEU A 266 -2.65 -57.82 12.06
CA LEU A 266 -2.38 -58.13 13.46
C LEU A 266 -2.51 -56.85 14.30
N LEU A 267 -3.15 -56.96 15.45
CA LEU A 267 -3.37 -55.79 16.31
C LEU A 267 -2.04 -55.17 16.82
N SER A 268 -1.05 -56.03 17.13
CA SER A 268 0.28 -55.59 17.55
C SER A 268 0.92 -54.72 16.45
N ILE A 269 0.97 -55.21 15.23
CA ILE A 269 1.54 -54.50 14.08
C ILE A 269 0.77 -53.24 13.76
N LYS A 270 -0.58 -53.30 13.86
CA LYS A 270 -1.40 -52.07 13.70
C LYS A 270 -1.05 -51.00 14.71
N ASN A 271 -0.85 -51.35 15.98
CA ASN A 271 -0.48 -50.39 17.00
C ASN A 271 0.91 -49.78 16.75
N GLU A 272 1.88 -50.58 16.29
CA GLU A 272 3.20 -50.08 15.92
C GLU A 272 3.18 -49.15 14.71
N ARG A 273 2.34 -49.46 13.73
CA ARG A 273 2.10 -48.55 12.59
C ARG A 273 1.46 -47.21 13.02
N LEU A 274 0.54 -47.23 13.98
CA LEU A 274 -0.01 -46.00 14.59
C LEU A 274 1.06 -45.20 15.36
N GLU A 275 2.01 -45.87 16.00
CA GLU A 275 3.15 -45.20 16.62
C GLU A 275 4.03 -44.49 15.57
N ILE A 276 4.29 -45.15 14.42
CA ILE A 276 4.98 -44.53 13.29
C ILE A 276 4.21 -43.32 12.75
N ASP A 277 2.88 -43.40 12.62
CA ASP A 277 2.05 -42.27 12.21
C ASP A 277 2.15 -41.09 13.22
N ASN A 278 2.21 -41.38 14.52
CA ASN A 278 2.44 -40.34 15.52
C ASN A 278 3.84 -39.71 15.41
N MET A 279 4.88 -40.53 15.11
CA MET A 279 6.23 -40.01 14.85
C MET A 279 6.26 -39.14 13.57
N GLN A 280 5.49 -39.51 12.55
CA GLN A 280 5.36 -38.72 11.32
C GLN A 280 4.67 -37.37 11.62
N ASN A 281 3.61 -37.34 12.41
CA ASN A 281 2.95 -36.11 12.84
C ASN A 281 3.92 -35.21 13.66
N ALA A 282 4.76 -35.79 14.50
CA ALA A 282 5.77 -35.06 15.24
C ALA A 282 6.85 -34.48 14.30
N LEU A 283 7.24 -35.21 13.27
CA LEU A 283 8.15 -34.74 12.22
C LEU A 283 7.54 -33.56 11.44
N ASP A 284 6.25 -33.63 11.08
CA ASP A 284 5.56 -32.56 10.36
C ASP A 284 5.46 -31.30 11.22
N ASN A 285 5.32 -31.43 12.53
CA ASN A 285 5.41 -30.30 13.47
C ASN A 285 6.80 -29.67 13.48
N LEU A 286 7.87 -30.48 13.47
CA LEU A 286 9.25 -29.96 13.39
C LEU A 286 9.50 -29.23 12.04
N LYS A 287 8.98 -29.75 10.93
CA LYS A 287 9.04 -29.10 9.62
C LYS A 287 8.28 -27.76 9.63
N SER A 288 7.15 -27.70 10.32
CA SER A 288 6.38 -26.46 10.47
C SER A 288 7.14 -25.41 11.31
N GLN A 289 7.82 -25.85 12.37
CA GLN A 289 8.69 -24.97 13.17
C GLN A 289 9.89 -24.47 12.36
N LEU A 290 10.52 -25.32 11.56
CA LEU A 290 11.58 -24.93 10.63
C LEU A 290 11.09 -23.82 9.69
N LYS A 291 9.93 -24.01 9.08
CA LYS A 291 9.33 -23.01 8.19
C LYS A 291 9.08 -21.66 8.90
N GLN A 292 8.64 -21.68 10.15
CA GLN A 292 8.49 -20.45 10.94
C GLN A 292 9.84 -19.73 11.16
N THR A 293 10.90 -20.50 11.47
CA THR A 293 12.24 -19.94 11.65
C THR A 293 12.80 -19.40 10.32
N GLU A 294 12.52 -20.04 9.19
CA GLU A 294 12.89 -19.54 7.85
C GLU A 294 12.16 -18.23 7.49
N VAL A 295 10.90 -18.08 7.89
CA VAL A 295 10.16 -16.82 7.74
C VAL A 295 10.76 -15.72 8.63
N GLN A 296 11.17 -16.07 9.85
CA GLN A 296 11.86 -15.14 10.73
C GLN A 296 13.19 -14.68 10.12
N LEU A 297 13.99 -15.59 9.58
CA LEU A 297 15.22 -15.25 8.86
C LEU A 297 14.96 -14.25 7.73
N LYS A 298 13.94 -14.52 6.91
CA LYS A 298 13.56 -13.61 5.83
C LYS A 298 13.19 -12.23 6.33
N GLN A 299 12.48 -12.14 7.47
CA GLN A 299 12.15 -10.85 8.09
C GLN A 299 13.42 -10.11 8.54
N GLU A 300 14.37 -10.81 9.13
CA GLU A 300 15.66 -10.24 9.57
C GLU A 300 16.49 -9.78 8.35
N GLU A 301 16.50 -10.53 7.26
CA GLU A 301 17.16 -10.17 5.99
C GLU A 301 16.53 -8.92 5.34
N VAL A 302 15.21 -8.79 5.38
CA VAL A 302 14.51 -7.57 4.93
C VAL A 302 14.91 -6.38 5.82
N ASN A 303 14.91 -6.55 7.13
CA ASN A 303 15.33 -5.49 8.05
C ASN A 303 16.81 -5.11 7.83
N TYR A 304 17.67 -6.09 7.55
CA TYR A 304 19.07 -5.84 7.19
C TYR A 304 19.21 -4.99 5.95
N SER A 305 18.46 -5.31 4.90
CA SER A 305 18.47 -4.52 3.65
C SER A 305 17.99 -3.08 3.86
N ARG A 306 17.10 -2.85 4.84
CA ARG A 306 16.56 -1.53 5.20
C ARG A 306 17.53 -0.69 6.04
N LEU A 307 18.62 -1.26 6.55
CA LEU A 307 19.68 -0.49 7.22
C LEU A 307 20.48 0.38 6.24
N THR A 308 20.36 0.14 4.96
CA THR A 308 20.89 0.98 3.90
C THR A 308 19.77 1.82 3.32
N LEU A 309 19.82 3.14 3.53
CA LEU A 309 18.86 4.08 2.99
C LEU A 309 19.23 4.40 1.55
N ILE A 310 18.31 4.19 0.64
CA ILE A 310 18.47 4.45 -0.80
C ILE A 310 17.51 5.54 -1.27
N ALA A 311 17.89 6.27 -2.31
CA ALA A 311 17.05 7.29 -2.93
C ALA A 311 15.83 6.65 -3.62
N PRO A 312 14.58 7.03 -3.26
CA PRO A 312 13.38 6.49 -3.86
C PRO A 312 13.11 7.02 -5.28
N CYS A 313 13.64 8.18 -5.60
CA CYS A 313 13.50 8.86 -6.89
C CYS A 313 14.73 9.71 -7.19
N ASP A 314 14.85 10.17 -8.43
CA ASP A 314 15.83 11.19 -8.82
C ASP A 314 15.47 12.52 -8.16
N GLY A 315 16.49 13.29 -7.76
CA GLY A 315 16.24 14.58 -7.13
C GLY A 315 17.50 15.19 -6.51
N LYS A 316 17.31 16.29 -5.82
CA LYS A 316 18.34 17.04 -5.11
C LYS A 316 18.11 16.96 -3.60
N ILE A 317 19.15 16.74 -2.82
CA ILE A 317 19.07 16.74 -1.36
C ILE A 317 18.84 18.18 -0.88
N LEU A 318 17.69 18.42 -0.26
CA LEU A 318 17.32 19.74 0.26
C LEU A 318 17.86 19.93 1.67
N LYS A 319 17.67 18.95 2.54
CA LYS A 319 18.07 19.03 3.94
C LYS A 319 18.42 17.65 4.49
N ILE A 320 19.42 17.59 5.35
CA ILE A 320 19.86 16.41 6.09
C ILE A 320 19.59 16.67 7.58
N LEU A 321 18.90 15.72 8.25
CA LEU A 321 18.44 15.87 9.62
C LEU A 321 19.32 15.16 10.65
N TYR A 322 20.14 14.18 10.23
CA TYR A 322 21.01 13.40 11.11
C TYR A 322 22.47 13.43 10.67
N GLN A 323 23.35 13.39 11.64
CA GLN A 323 24.80 13.35 11.44
C GLN A 323 25.37 11.97 11.75
N GLN A 324 26.53 11.66 11.19
CA GLN A 324 27.24 10.44 11.46
C GLN A 324 27.51 10.30 12.98
N GLY A 325 27.23 9.13 13.53
CA GLY A 325 27.31 8.83 14.97
C GLY A 325 26.02 9.09 15.76
N GLU A 326 25.02 9.73 15.18
CA GLU A 326 23.73 9.94 15.84
C GLU A 326 22.84 8.71 15.80
N LEU A 327 21.99 8.59 16.81
CA LEU A 327 20.97 7.53 16.89
C LEU A 327 19.73 7.92 16.09
N VAL A 328 19.41 7.13 15.10
CA VAL A 328 18.22 7.30 14.26
C VAL A 328 17.09 6.41 14.76
N SER A 329 15.93 7.01 15.03
CA SER A 329 14.74 6.27 15.41
C SER A 329 14.03 5.69 14.18
N PRO A 330 13.37 4.52 14.30
CA PRO A 330 12.60 3.95 13.19
C PRO A 330 11.55 4.92 12.66
N ASN A 331 11.38 4.96 11.34
CA ASN A 331 10.40 5.79 10.62
C ASN A 331 10.55 7.32 10.83
N SER A 332 11.66 7.78 11.41
CA SER A 332 11.94 9.21 11.48
C SER A 332 12.51 9.71 10.15
N SER A 333 12.05 10.89 9.69
CA SER A 333 12.62 11.52 8.49
C SER A 333 14.11 11.79 8.69
N CYS A 334 14.94 11.28 7.79
CA CYS A 334 16.40 11.44 7.85
C CYS A 334 16.89 12.56 6.94
N LEU A 335 16.24 12.73 5.81
CA LEU A 335 16.53 13.77 4.86
C LEU A 335 15.30 14.09 3.99
N THR A 336 15.31 15.26 3.39
CA THR A 336 14.28 15.68 2.44
C THR A 336 14.90 15.80 1.04
N LEU A 337 14.31 15.08 0.08
CA LEU A 337 14.65 15.16 -1.34
C LEU A 337 13.69 16.12 -2.03
N GLU A 338 14.23 17.02 -2.85
CA GLU A 338 13.51 17.82 -3.82
C GLU A 338 13.52 17.08 -5.16
N THR A 339 12.33 16.79 -5.68
CA THR A 339 12.22 16.10 -6.98
C THR A 339 12.33 17.07 -8.15
N ASP A 340 12.60 16.57 -9.35
CA ASP A 340 12.67 17.40 -10.56
C ASP A 340 11.31 17.97 -10.99
N ARG A 341 10.22 17.62 -10.31
CA ARG A 341 8.87 18.11 -10.60
C ARG A 341 8.66 19.48 -9.99
N LYS A 342 8.96 20.52 -10.76
CA LYS A 342 8.79 21.90 -10.34
C LYS A 342 7.40 22.39 -10.70
N TYR A 343 6.77 23.13 -9.81
CA TYR A 343 5.46 23.72 -10.00
C TYR A 343 5.35 25.05 -9.26
N PHE A 344 4.39 25.84 -9.67
CA PHE A 344 3.95 27.00 -8.90
C PHE A 344 2.43 27.08 -8.89
N ASP A 345 1.93 27.72 -7.86
CA ASP A 345 0.50 27.90 -7.66
C ASP A 345 0.14 29.36 -7.92
N ILE A 346 -0.85 29.60 -8.75
CA ILE A 346 -1.45 30.92 -8.94
C ILE A 346 -2.88 30.91 -8.41
N TYR A 347 -3.35 32.09 -8.03
CA TYR A 347 -4.72 32.26 -7.55
C TYR A 347 -5.50 33.10 -8.55
N VAL A 348 -6.63 32.56 -9.00
CA VAL A 348 -7.46 33.15 -10.05
C VAL A 348 -8.92 33.26 -9.59
N SER A 349 -9.66 34.13 -10.24
CA SER A 349 -11.10 34.32 -9.98
C SER A 349 -11.93 33.20 -10.59
N GLU A 350 -13.20 33.08 -10.17
CA GLU A 350 -14.17 32.15 -10.72
C GLU A 350 -14.35 32.31 -12.24
N GLU A 351 -14.30 33.54 -12.73
CA GLU A 351 -14.40 33.84 -14.17
C GLU A 351 -13.16 33.34 -14.94
N GLN A 352 -11.98 33.47 -14.35
CA GLN A 352 -10.71 33.11 -14.98
C GLN A 352 -10.39 31.62 -14.92
N VAL A 353 -10.86 30.89 -13.89
CA VAL A 353 -10.54 29.47 -13.71
C VAL A 353 -10.95 28.58 -14.88
N LEU A 354 -12.00 28.98 -15.61
CA LEU A 354 -12.50 28.24 -16.77
C LEU A 354 -11.48 28.16 -17.92
N LYS A 355 -10.51 29.08 -17.97
CA LYS A 355 -9.40 29.06 -18.95
C LYS A 355 -8.34 28.02 -18.60
N TYR A 356 -8.19 27.66 -17.32
CA TYR A 356 -7.13 26.76 -16.80
C TYR A 356 -7.63 25.32 -16.65
N LYS A 357 -7.96 24.68 -17.78
CA LYS A 357 -8.36 23.26 -17.77
C LYS A 357 -7.13 22.37 -17.62
N LYS A 358 -7.29 21.24 -16.94
CA LYS A 358 -6.23 20.23 -16.77
C LYS A 358 -5.64 19.84 -18.13
N GLY A 359 -4.31 19.92 -18.23
CA GLY A 359 -3.54 19.59 -19.43
C GLY A 359 -3.32 20.77 -20.39
N ASN A 360 -3.97 21.92 -20.16
CA ASN A 360 -3.73 23.10 -20.99
C ASN A 360 -2.28 23.58 -20.80
N LYS A 361 -1.66 24.01 -21.91
CA LYS A 361 -0.37 24.69 -21.91
C LYS A 361 -0.56 26.18 -21.70
N VAL A 362 0.24 26.76 -20.83
CA VAL A 362 0.20 28.18 -20.47
C VAL A 362 1.58 28.78 -20.68
N LYS A 363 1.66 29.98 -21.21
CA LYS A 363 2.92 30.75 -21.27
C LYS A 363 3.24 31.27 -19.89
N VAL A 364 4.42 30.95 -19.42
CA VAL A 364 4.92 31.32 -18.10
C VAL A 364 6.21 32.09 -18.29
N HIS A 365 6.28 33.26 -17.69
CA HIS A 365 7.46 34.11 -17.69
C HIS A 365 8.24 33.95 -16.37
N CYS A 366 9.52 33.64 -16.46
CA CYS A 366 10.40 33.61 -15.28
C CYS A 366 10.98 35.00 -15.06
N VAL A 367 10.65 35.64 -13.94
CA VAL A 367 11.09 37.01 -13.64
C VAL A 367 12.60 37.12 -13.46
N ALA A 368 13.24 36.05 -12.95
CA ALA A 368 14.66 36.06 -12.63
C ALA A 368 15.57 35.91 -13.87
N THR A 369 15.14 35.11 -14.86
CA THR A 369 15.93 34.84 -16.10
C THR A 369 15.45 35.64 -17.30
N ASP A 370 14.28 36.32 -17.18
CA ASP A 370 13.61 37.06 -18.26
C ASP A 370 13.24 36.13 -19.46
N GLU A 371 12.95 34.85 -19.19
CA GLU A 371 12.67 33.85 -20.19
C GLU A 371 11.20 33.42 -20.15
N ASP A 372 10.64 33.19 -21.36
CA ASP A 372 9.32 32.65 -21.54
C ASP A 372 9.36 31.11 -21.64
N LEU A 373 8.69 30.43 -20.72
CA LEU A 373 8.61 28.99 -20.63
C LEU A 373 7.18 28.51 -20.88
N THR A 374 7.04 27.23 -21.15
CA THR A 374 5.71 26.60 -21.25
C THR A 374 5.40 25.82 -19.99
N GLY A 375 4.36 26.24 -19.28
CA GLY A 375 3.81 25.48 -18.15
C GLY A 375 2.62 24.61 -18.57
N THR A 376 2.37 23.54 -17.82
CA THR A 376 1.22 22.66 -18.02
C THR A 376 0.31 22.69 -16.79
N VAL A 377 -0.96 23.02 -16.96
CA VAL A 377 -1.95 23.04 -15.88
C VAL A 377 -2.19 21.61 -15.38
N ARG A 378 -1.96 21.35 -14.11
CA ARG A 378 -2.25 20.06 -13.50
C ARG A 378 -3.66 19.95 -12.99
N TYR A 379 -4.10 20.93 -12.21
CA TYR A 379 -5.45 21.02 -11.67
C TYR A 379 -5.80 22.47 -11.32
N ALA A 380 -7.09 22.73 -11.21
CA ALA A 380 -7.65 23.91 -10.59
C ALA A 380 -8.57 23.44 -9.46
N THR A 381 -8.46 24.02 -8.28
CA THR A 381 -9.27 23.69 -7.10
C THR A 381 -9.61 24.96 -6.33
N VAL A 382 -10.58 24.87 -5.44
CA VAL A 382 -10.89 25.98 -4.52
C VAL A 382 -9.67 26.32 -3.69
N ALA A 383 -9.36 27.60 -3.60
CA ALA A 383 -8.19 28.06 -2.87
C ALA A 383 -8.40 27.91 -1.34
N PRO A 384 -7.33 27.71 -0.57
CA PRO A 384 -7.41 27.78 0.88
C PRO A 384 -7.92 29.15 1.37
N THR A 385 -8.63 29.16 2.50
CA THR A 385 -9.32 30.35 3.07
C THR A 385 -8.43 31.60 3.23
N PHE A 386 -7.12 31.43 3.42
CA PHE A 386 -6.18 32.57 3.50
C PHE A 386 -6.01 33.31 2.16
N ALA A 387 -6.16 32.61 1.04
CA ALA A 387 -6.05 33.21 -0.28
C ALA A 387 -7.31 34.04 -0.63
N ASP A 388 -8.48 33.61 -0.18
CA ASP A 388 -9.73 34.37 -0.34
C ASP A 388 -9.67 35.72 0.36
N LEU A 389 -9.11 35.79 1.56
CA LEU A 389 -8.96 37.06 2.33
C LEU A 389 -8.06 38.10 1.64
N ARG A 390 -7.04 37.69 0.91
CA ARG A 390 -6.17 38.60 0.14
C ARG A 390 -6.86 39.16 -1.08
N MET A 391 -7.59 38.31 -1.79
CA MET A 391 -8.24 38.68 -3.06
C MET A 391 -9.49 39.52 -2.84
N THR A 392 -10.21 39.34 -1.73
CA THR A 392 -11.43 40.12 -1.41
C THR A 392 -11.12 41.60 -1.19
N ARG A 393 -9.95 41.97 -0.69
CA ARG A 393 -9.53 43.36 -0.51
C ARG A 393 -9.24 44.10 -1.82
N GLU A 394 -8.81 43.38 -2.86
CA GLU A 394 -8.40 43.99 -4.15
C GLU A 394 -9.57 44.15 -5.12
N ARG A 395 -10.65 43.40 -4.97
CA ARG A 395 -11.71 43.30 -6.00
C ARG A 395 -12.97 44.09 -5.73
N GLY A 396 -13.28 44.44 -4.49
CA GLY A 396 -14.42 45.31 -4.16
C GLY A 396 -15.81 44.82 -4.55
N LEU A 397 -15.99 43.67 -5.22
CA LEU A 397 -17.28 43.14 -5.69
C LEU A 397 -17.21 41.63 -5.92
N GLY A 398 -18.03 40.88 -5.20
CA GLY A 398 -18.81 39.76 -5.75
C GLY A 398 -18.18 38.40 -5.96
N ASP A 399 -16.88 38.23 -6.13
CA ASP A 399 -16.25 36.91 -6.19
C ASP A 399 -15.92 36.44 -4.76
N LEU A 400 -16.76 35.56 -4.24
CA LEU A 400 -16.63 35.00 -2.90
C LEU A 400 -15.57 33.91 -2.79
N THR A 401 -15.13 33.34 -3.92
CA THR A 401 -14.24 32.18 -3.94
C THR A 401 -13.09 32.40 -4.92
N SER A 402 -11.85 32.17 -4.44
CA SER A 402 -10.67 32.11 -5.29
C SER A 402 -10.35 30.67 -5.64
N PHE A 403 -9.74 30.45 -6.79
CA PHE A 403 -9.30 29.15 -7.25
C PHE A 403 -7.77 29.10 -7.32
N GLN A 404 -7.21 28.03 -6.77
CA GLN A 404 -5.79 27.71 -6.88
C GLN A 404 -5.58 26.88 -8.14
N VAL A 405 -4.69 27.34 -9.01
CA VAL A 405 -4.28 26.63 -10.22
C VAL A 405 -2.83 26.24 -10.07
N ARG A 406 -2.52 24.94 -10.13
CA ARG A 406 -1.16 24.42 -10.11
C ARG A 406 -0.65 24.21 -11.52
N ILE A 407 0.51 24.81 -11.80
CA ILE A 407 1.14 24.78 -13.12
C ILE A 407 2.52 24.14 -12.97
N TYR A 408 2.78 23.04 -13.68
CA TYR A 408 4.08 22.41 -13.77
C TYR A 408 4.93 23.10 -14.83
N VAL A 409 6.20 23.32 -14.51
CA VAL A 409 7.21 23.85 -15.40
C VAL A 409 8.35 22.83 -15.49
N ASP A 410 8.60 22.36 -16.69
CA ASP A 410 9.68 21.42 -16.96
C ASP A 410 10.83 22.18 -17.66
N SER A 411 11.71 22.74 -16.83
CA SER A 411 12.93 23.42 -17.32
C SER A 411 14.07 23.18 -16.32
N PRO A 412 15.26 22.77 -16.81
CA PRO A 412 16.43 22.61 -15.95
C PRO A 412 17.02 23.95 -15.48
N GLU A 413 16.75 25.04 -16.18
CA GLU A 413 17.38 26.34 -15.97
C GLU A 413 16.77 27.15 -14.84
N VAL A 414 15.54 26.80 -14.42
CA VAL A 414 14.84 27.49 -13.33
C VAL A 414 15.06 26.80 -12.00
N LEU A 415 15.34 27.57 -10.96
CA LEU A 415 15.53 27.08 -9.59
C LEU A 415 14.26 27.30 -8.76
N THR A 416 14.03 26.42 -7.82
CA THR A 416 12.99 26.61 -6.79
C THR A 416 13.25 27.92 -6.02
N GLY A 417 12.16 28.63 -5.70
CA GLY A 417 12.21 29.97 -5.10
C GLY A 417 12.11 31.12 -6.11
N MET A 418 12.28 30.85 -7.42
CA MET A 418 12.10 31.89 -8.45
C MET A 418 10.62 32.26 -8.60
N THR A 419 10.36 33.53 -8.94
CA THR A 419 9.01 34.01 -9.22
C THR A 419 8.64 33.72 -10.68
N MET A 420 7.50 33.08 -10.84
CA MET A 420 6.88 32.78 -12.14
C MET A 420 5.62 33.61 -12.34
N GLU A 421 5.44 34.13 -13.52
CA GLU A 421 4.30 34.92 -13.92
C GLU A 421 3.55 34.26 -15.06
N VAL A 422 2.22 34.26 -14.98
CA VAL A 422 1.35 33.93 -16.10
C VAL A 422 0.75 35.23 -16.61
N ARG A 423 1.02 35.52 -17.87
CA ARG A 423 0.45 36.68 -18.57
C ARG A 423 -0.76 36.22 -19.33
N ASP A 424 -1.95 36.62 -18.86
CA ASP A 424 -3.20 36.40 -19.60
C ASP A 424 -3.19 37.36 -20.82
N GLU A 425 -3.10 36.79 -22.03
CA GLU A 425 -3.34 37.51 -23.29
C GLU A 425 -4.82 37.84 -23.50
#